data_a6cd5c10c0ec7a233f94b23adea2676a
#
_entry.id   a6cd5c10c0ec7a233f94b23adea2676a
#
_cell.length_a   1.000
_cell.length_b   1.000
_cell.length_c   1.000
_cell.angle_alpha   90.00
_cell.angle_beta   90.00
_cell.angle_gamma   90.00
#
_symmetry.space_group_name_H-M   'P 1'
#
loop_
_entity.id
_entity.type
_entity.pdbx_description
1 polymer ?
#
loop_
_entity_poly.entity_id
_entity_poly.type
_entity_poly.pdbx_seq_one_letter_code
_entity_poly.pdbx_strand_id
1 'polypeptide(L)'
;MTTWLDIEKRIDKLMNRRGLKNHKAADRFIIDFKAHLSREERLAPGGNAEKTLRLLEEDENLTPYTIFGNNFRKNISELISEPLMNDPIFLQLFDILVDNKGKGVGAGELVLPLIISHYEFKNSSDGKTPDGKTELKKSGASLKPIKKGVTREGLVDVLNDKYFKGTAPGYVDKKLFKKHIDTVTDPKVYGDYFEELYPSCDTIELFESVLTCYKDPVLFNEAVGKFALSNYQRVDGWNNIIIIDTEKKNVVVNIKDVNNIDELGLKFTPKFKRKKDTQAVADGYVNVTII
;
A
#
# COMPACT_ATOMS: atom_id res chain seq x y z
N MET A 1 -18.14 13.27 36.49
CA MET A 1 -18.65 12.22 35.60
C MET A 1 -18.39 12.69 34.18
N THR A 2 -17.60 11.97 33.38
CA THR A 2 -17.32 12.31 31.98
C THR A 2 -18.62 12.17 31.18
N THR A 3 -19.00 13.19 30.44
CA THR A 3 -20.22 13.15 29.62
C THR A 3 -19.90 12.58 28.25
N TRP A 4 -20.92 12.09 27.51
CA TRP A 4 -20.75 11.68 26.13
C TRP A 4 -20.16 12.80 25.26
N LEU A 5 -20.55 14.04 25.48
CA LEU A 5 -20.03 15.21 24.78
C LEU A 5 -18.51 15.37 25.00
N ASP A 6 -18.01 15.07 26.18
CA ASP A 6 -16.57 15.11 26.47
C ASP A 6 -15.82 13.99 25.76
N ILE A 7 -16.39 12.77 25.77
CA ILE A 7 -15.85 11.62 25.01
C ILE A 7 -15.81 11.96 23.50
N GLU A 8 -16.87 12.51 22.95
CA GLU A 8 -16.95 12.87 21.54
C GLU A 8 -15.89 13.90 21.14
N LYS A 9 -15.67 14.93 21.95
CA LYS A 9 -14.58 15.90 21.74
C LYS A 9 -13.20 15.26 21.78
N ARG A 10 -12.98 14.29 22.66
CA ARG A 10 -11.72 13.54 22.73
C ARG A 10 -11.51 12.68 21.50
N ILE A 11 -12.56 11.99 20.99
CA ILE A 11 -12.52 11.26 19.72
C ILE A 11 -12.10 12.19 18.58
N ASP A 12 -12.74 13.36 18.49
CA ASP A 12 -12.42 14.34 17.45
C ASP A 12 -10.97 14.83 17.54
N LYS A 13 -10.44 15.01 18.73
CA LYS A 13 -9.04 15.37 18.97
C LYS A 13 -8.09 14.22 18.56
N LEU A 14 -8.43 12.98 18.92
CA LEU A 14 -7.67 11.80 18.52
C LEU A 14 -7.61 11.66 17.00
N MET A 15 -8.76 11.72 16.32
CA MET A 15 -8.83 11.60 14.85
C MET A 15 -8.04 12.70 14.14
N ASN A 16 -8.07 13.93 14.69
CA ASN A 16 -7.26 15.02 14.18
C ASN A 16 -5.75 14.80 14.38
N ARG A 17 -5.34 14.36 15.57
CA ARG A 17 -3.94 14.04 15.89
C ARG A 17 -3.39 12.95 14.98
N ARG A 18 -4.19 11.95 14.63
CA ARG A 18 -3.84 10.84 13.73
C ARG A 18 -3.96 11.20 12.25
N GLY A 19 -4.31 12.45 11.92
CA GLY A 19 -4.46 12.94 10.54
C GLY A 19 -5.73 12.47 9.82
N LEU A 20 -6.57 11.67 10.49
CA LEU A 20 -7.74 11.03 9.90
C LEU A 20 -8.84 12.02 9.48
N LYS A 21 -9.00 13.16 10.17
CA LYS A 21 -9.98 14.20 9.77
C LYS A 21 -9.73 14.80 8.39
N ASN A 22 -8.50 14.71 7.89
CA ASN A 22 -8.13 15.23 6.57
C ASN A 22 -8.27 14.18 5.46
N HIS A 23 -8.70 12.97 5.79
CA HIS A 23 -8.85 11.89 4.85
C HIS A 23 -10.28 11.82 4.31
N LYS A 24 -10.46 12.00 3.00
CA LYS A 24 -11.78 12.07 2.34
C LYS A 24 -12.71 10.87 2.60
N ALA A 25 -12.16 9.72 2.94
CA ALA A 25 -12.93 8.50 3.20
C ALA A 25 -13.04 8.17 4.70
N ALA A 26 -12.50 9.00 5.58
CA ALA A 26 -12.57 8.74 7.01
C ALA A 26 -13.91 9.16 7.66
N ASP A 27 -14.75 9.94 6.98
CA ASP A 27 -16.02 10.40 7.55
C ASP A 27 -16.89 9.23 8.03
N ARG A 28 -17.06 8.23 7.17
CA ARG A 28 -17.84 7.03 7.52
C ARG A 28 -17.20 6.25 8.67
N PHE A 29 -15.88 6.09 8.60
CA PHE A 29 -15.09 5.45 9.64
C PHE A 29 -15.25 6.16 11.00
N ILE A 30 -15.16 7.50 11.03
CA ILE A 30 -15.33 8.30 12.26
C ILE A 30 -16.76 8.17 12.80
N ILE A 31 -17.76 8.14 11.93
CA ILE A 31 -19.15 7.93 12.32
C ILE A 31 -19.34 6.56 12.98
N ASP A 32 -18.84 5.50 12.35
CA ASP A 32 -18.95 4.13 12.86
C ASP A 32 -18.18 3.97 14.18
N PHE A 33 -17.00 4.60 14.31
CA PHE A 33 -16.21 4.65 15.52
C PHE A 33 -16.99 5.32 16.68
N LYS A 34 -17.55 6.52 16.42
CA LYS A 34 -18.38 7.25 17.42
C LYS A 34 -19.62 6.45 17.79
N ALA A 35 -20.29 5.85 16.81
CA ALA A 35 -21.49 5.06 17.07
C ALA A 35 -21.22 3.85 17.97
N HIS A 36 -20.11 3.15 17.73
CA HIS A 36 -19.70 2.01 18.56
C HIS A 36 -19.42 2.44 20.01
N LEU A 37 -18.56 3.43 20.22
CA LEU A 37 -18.25 3.92 21.57
C LEU A 37 -19.47 4.52 22.28
N SER A 38 -20.38 5.20 21.55
CA SER A 38 -21.63 5.71 22.12
C SER A 38 -22.54 4.59 22.62
N ARG A 39 -22.58 3.48 21.93
CA ARG A 39 -23.33 2.30 22.38
C ARG A 39 -22.74 1.75 23.69
N GLU A 40 -21.43 1.59 23.75
CA GLU A 40 -20.75 1.07 24.93
C GLU A 40 -20.86 2.01 26.15
N GLU A 41 -20.78 3.32 25.91
CA GLU A 41 -21.00 4.32 26.97
C GLU A 41 -22.42 4.27 27.55
N ARG A 42 -23.44 4.00 26.72
CA ARG A 42 -24.84 3.83 27.22
C ARG A 42 -25.00 2.56 28.06
N LEU A 43 -24.22 1.50 27.74
CA LEU A 43 -24.26 0.26 28.52
C LEU A 43 -23.55 0.38 29.86
N ALA A 44 -22.48 1.16 29.93
CA ALA A 44 -21.68 1.39 31.12
C ALA A 44 -21.16 2.84 31.18
N PRO A 45 -21.98 3.80 31.62
CA PRO A 45 -21.60 5.20 31.62
C PRO A 45 -20.35 5.51 32.48
N GLY A 46 -19.40 6.25 31.89
CA GLY A 46 -18.12 6.61 32.51
C GLY A 46 -17.15 5.45 32.71
N GLY A 47 -17.36 4.34 31.99
CA GLY A 47 -16.56 3.14 32.15
C GLY A 47 -15.84 2.70 30.87
N ASN A 48 -16.51 1.92 30.08
CA ASN A 48 -15.89 1.16 29.01
C ASN A 48 -15.38 2.01 27.86
N ALA A 49 -16.21 2.91 27.31
CA ALA A 49 -15.80 3.76 26.18
C ALA A 49 -14.66 4.71 26.56
N GLU A 50 -14.68 5.23 27.78
CA GLU A 50 -13.61 6.10 28.29
C GLU A 50 -12.30 5.34 28.45
N LYS A 51 -12.34 4.09 28.92
CA LYS A 51 -11.15 3.23 29.04
C LYS A 51 -10.54 2.96 27.67
N THR A 52 -11.33 2.49 26.70
CA THR A 52 -10.88 2.21 25.34
C THR A 52 -10.28 3.47 24.69
N LEU A 53 -10.94 4.62 24.86
CA LEU A 53 -10.45 5.87 24.30
C LEU A 53 -9.10 6.28 24.90
N ARG A 54 -8.91 6.09 26.21
CA ARG A 54 -7.64 6.36 26.89
C ARG A 54 -6.51 5.50 26.30
N LEU A 55 -6.75 4.20 26.10
CA LEU A 55 -5.76 3.31 25.49
C LEU A 55 -5.32 3.81 24.11
N LEU A 56 -6.23 4.33 23.30
CA LEU A 56 -5.93 4.86 21.96
C LEU A 56 -5.27 6.25 21.99
N GLU A 57 -5.48 7.02 23.03
CA GLU A 57 -4.88 8.35 23.19
C GLU A 57 -3.43 8.31 23.67
N GLU A 58 -3.05 7.31 24.44
CA GLU A 58 -1.74 7.17 25.06
C GLU A 58 -0.83 6.31 24.15
N ASP A 59 0.19 6.93 23.55
CA ASP A 59 1.07 6.28 22.58
C ASP A 59 1.83 5.07 23.17
N GLU A 60 2.03 5.02 24.48
CA GLU A 60 2.64 3.90 25.21
C GLU A 60 1.79 2.62 25.20
N ASN A 61 0.48 2.76 25.03
CA ASN A 61 -0.44 1.64 24.89
C ASN A 61 -0.53 1.10 23.44
N LEU A 62 0.12 1.75 22.49
CA LEU A 62 0.08 1.38 21.08
C LEU A 62 1.35 0.60 20.70
N THR A 63 1.28 -0.11 19.59
CA THR A 63 2.47 -0.75 19.04
C THR A 63 3.48 0.30 18.61
N PRO A 64 4.75 0.21 19.03
CA PRO A 64 5.77 1.18 18.67
C PRO A 64 5.97 1.28 17.17
N TYR A 65 6.05 2.51 16.63
CA TYR A 65 6.33 2.74 15.20
C TYR A 65 7.66 2.13 14.74
N THR A 66 8.59 1.91 15.68
CA THR A 66 9.90 1.30 15.41
C THR A 66 9.79 -0.12 14.85
N ILE A 67 8.61 -0.76 14.93
CA ILE A 67 8.35 -2.04 14.25
C ILE A 67 8.60 -1.94 12.75
N PHE A 68 8.42 -0.75 12.15
CA PHE A 68 8.67 -0.51 10.73
C PHE A 68 10.15 -0.34 10.39
N GLY A 69 11.05 -0.40 11.37
CA GLY A 69 12.50 -0.34 11.16
C GLY A 69 13.10 -1.55 10.45
N ASN A 70 12.34 -2.66 10.36
CA ASN A 70 12.77 -3.89 9.70
C ASN A 70 11.71 -4.40 8.72
N ASN A 71 12.15 -5.27 7.80
CA ASN A 71 11.22 -6.06 7.00
C ASN A 71 10.47 -7.04 7.90
N PHE A 72 9.18 -7.19 7.69
CA PHE A 72 8.39 -8.23 8.34
C PHE A 72 7.16 -8.64 7.52
N ARG A 73 6.67 -9.84 7.83
CA ARG A 73 5.36 -10.34 7.41
C ARG A 73 4.62 -10.83 8.66
N LYS A 74 3.44 -10.27 8.95
CA LYS A 74 2.64 -10.57 10.15
C LYS A 74 1.16 -10.58 9.82
N ASN A 75 0.37 -11.27 10.64
CA ASN A 75 -1.07 -11.01 10.66
C ASN A 75 -1.33 -9.60 11.18
N ILE A 76 -2.38 -8.94 10.69
CA ILE A 76 -2.71 -7.58 11.12
C ILE A 76 -3.01 -7.52 12.63
N SER A 77 -3.58 -8.59 13.20
CA SER A 77 -3.81 -8.71 14.64
C SER A 77 -2.52 -8.72 15.47
N GLU A 78 -1.40 -9.18 14.90
CA GLU A 78 -0.10 -9.14 15.57
C GLU A 78 0.49 -7.73 15.67
N LEU A 79 -0.13 -6.76 15.00
CA LEU A 79 0.19 -5.34 15.14
C LEU A 79 -0.62 -4.65 16.23
N ILE A 80 -1.49 -5.36 16.93
CA ILE A 80 -2.25 -4.82 18.06
C ILE A 80 -1.43 -5.04 19.32
N SER A 81 -1.22 -4.00 20.10
CA SER A 81 -0.51 -4.07 21.37
C SER A 81 -1.29 -4.87 22.43
N GLU A 82 -0.60 -5.38 23.42
CA GLU A 82 -1.22 -6.16 24.49
C GLU A 82 -2.34 -5.39 25.24
N PRO A 83 -2.18 -4.10 25.60
CA PRO A 83 -3.28 -3.33 26.21
C PRO A 83 -4.54 -3.28 25.36
N LEU A 84 -4.41 -3.13 24.05
CA LEU A 84 -5.54 -3.11 23.12
C LEU A 84 -6.12 -4.52 22.87
N MET A 85 -5.27 -5.55 22.83
CA MET A 85 -5.73 -6.96 22.71
C MET A 85 -6.56 -7.41 23.92
N ASN A 86 -6.33 -6.82 25.08
CA ASN A 86 -7.07 -7.11 26.32
C ASN A 86 -8.32 -6.22 26.50
N ASP A 87 -8.64 -5.35 25.53
CA ASP A 87 -9.84 -4.52 25.55
C ASP A 87 -10.89 -5.06 24.58
N PRO A 88 -11.99 -5.68 25.08
CA PRO A 88 -12.98 -6.33 24.23
C PRO A 88 -13.75 -5.32 23.35
N ILE A 89 -13.86 -4.06 23.78
CA ILE A 89 -14.54 -3.02 23.02
C ILE A 89 -13.67 -2.61 21.84
N PHE A 90 -12.35 -2.47 22.07
CA PHE A 90 -11.42 -2.21 20.99
C PHE A 90 -11.42 -3.35 19.96
N LEU A 91 -11.44 -4.62 20.38
CA LEU A 91 -11.44 -5.74 19.43
C LEU A 91 -12.69 -5.75 18.55
N GLN A 92 -13.87 -5.49 19.11
CA GLN A 92 -15.09 -5.35 18.29
C GLN A 92 -15.00 -4.15 17.35
N LEU A 93 -14.45 -3.03 17.81
CA LEU A 93 -14.19 -1.86 17.00
C LEU A 93 -13.20 -2.18 15.88
N PHE A 94 -12.12 -2.89 16.19
CA PHE A 94 -11.09 -3.27 15.21
C PHE A 94 -11.67 -4.08 14.03
N ASP A 95 -12.52 -5.05 14.31
CA ASP A 95 -13.20 -5.83 13.28
C ASP A 95 -14.05 -4.94 12.34
N ILE A 96 -14.81 -3.99 12.93
CA ILE A 96 -15.59 -3.02 12.16
C ILE A 96 -14.69 -2.13 11.29
N LEU A 97 -13.53 -1.73 11.82
CA LEU A 97 -12.60 -0.83 11.12
C LEU A 97 -11.86 -1.53 9.98
N VAL A 98 -11.46 -2.78 10.18
CA VAL A 98 -10.79 -3.60 9.15
C VAL A 98 -11.73 -3.92 7.99
N ASP A 99 -13.01 -4.12 8.27
CA ASP A 99 -14.03 -4.37 7.25
C ASP A 99 -14.51 -3.11 6.51
N ASN A 100 -14.13 -1.92 6.98
CA ASN A 100 -14.57 -0.67 6.37
C ASN A 100 -13.92 -0.43 5.01
N LYS A 101 -14.69 -0.69 3.96
CA LYS A 101 -14.28 -0.60 2.54
C LYS A 101 -14.70 0.74 1.93
N GLY A 102 -13.93 1.78 2.19
CA GLY A 102 -14.08 3.06 1.48
C GLY A 102 -13.61 2.97 0.02
N LYS A 103 -14.27 3.67 -0.92
CA LYS A 103 -13.76 3.81 -2.29
C LYS A 103 -12.40 4.51 -2.28
N GLY A 104 -11.34 3.79 -2.67
CA GLY A 104 -10.00 4.36 -2.83
C GLY A 104 -9.16 4.42 -1.58
N VAL A 105 -9.61 3.79 -0.49
CA VAL A 105 -8.88 3.70 0.77
C VAL A 105 -8.66 2.24 1.09
N GLY A 106 -7.42 1.88 1.36
CA GLY A 106 -7.09 0.57 1.93
C GLY A 106 -7.47 0.54 3.42
N ALA A 107 -7.95 -0.59 3.91
CA ALA A 107 -8.33 -0.75 5.32
C ALA A 107 -7.19 -0.32 6.29
N GLY A 108 -5.94 -0.52 5.91
CA GLY A 108 -4.78 -0.11 6.70
C GLY A 108 -4.60 1.41 6.86
N GLU A 109 -5.06 2.21 5.90
CA GLU A 109 -4.89 3.67 5.96
C GLU A 109 -5.65 4.29 7.16
N LEU A 110 -6.74 3.67 7.57
CA LEU A 110 -7.57 4.15 8.67
C LEU A 110 -7.23 3.47 10.01
N VAL A 111 -6.80 2.22 9.96
CA VAL A 111 -6.53 1.42 11.16
C VAL A 111 -5.13 1.65 11.71
N LEU A 112 -4.10 1.67 10.85
CA LEU A 112 -2.71 1.83 11.30
C LEU A 112 -2.49 3.09 12.15
N PRO A 113 -3.05 4.27 11.82
CA PRO A 113 -2.93 5.45 12.66
C PRO A 113 -3.50 5.30 14.08
N LEU A 114 -4.39 4.33 14.29
CA LEU A 114 -5.00 4.08 15.61
C LEU A 114 -4.25 3.07 16.46
N ILE A 115 -3.52 2.14 15.83
CA ILE A 115 -2.85 1.05 16.54
C ILE A 115 -1.34 1.20 16.64
N ILE A 116 -0.74 2.09 15.81
CA ILE A 116 0.71 2.34 15.80
C ILE A 116 1.00 3.72 16.40
N SER A 117 1.89 3.76 17.40
CA SER A 117 2.32 5.02 18.00
C SER A 117 3.03 5.92 16.99
N HIS A 118 2.81 7.23 17.09
CA HIS A 118 3.44 8.24 16.23
C HIS A 118 3.25 8.01 14.71
N TYR A 119 2.26 7.21 14.33
CA TYR A 119 1.87 7.05 12.92
C TYR A 119 0.71 7.99 12.62
N GLU A 120 0.87 8.83 11.61
CA GLU A 120 -0.15 9.79 11.17
C GLU A 120 -0.45 9.61 9.69
N PHE A 121 -1.72 9.69 9.31
CA PHE A 121 -2.10 9.85 7.92
C PHE A 121 -1.69 11.25 7.41
N LYS A 122 -1.19 11.32 6.17
CA LYS A 122 -0.84 12.58 5.48
C LYS A 122 -1.30 12.53 4.02
N ASN A 123 -1.88 13.62 3.54
CA ASN A 123 -2.33 13.74 2.13
C ASN A 123 -1.19 13.61 1.09
N SER A 124 0.07 13.83 1.49
CA SER A 124 1.24 13.75 0.61
C SER A 124 1.93 12.38 0.62
N SER A 125 1.49 11.49 1.51
CA SER A 125 1.93 10.11 1.67
C SER A 125 0.85 9.38 2.44
N ASP A 126 0.65 8.09 2.23
CA ASP A 126 -0.41 7.35 2.93
C ASP A 126 -0.19 7.33 4.45
N GLY A 127 1.07 7.50 4.90
CA GLY A 127 1.41 7.63 6.30
C GLY A 127 2.74 8.35 6.54
N LYS A 128 2.94 8.78 7.79
CA LYS A 128 4.18 9.35 8.28
C LYS A 128 4.48 8.85 9.69
N THR A 129 5.74 8.47 9.90
CA THR A 129 6.34 8.19 11.20
C THR A 129 7.46 9.19 11.48
N PRO A 130 8.06 9.23 12.69
CA PRO A 130 9.28 10.01 12.94
C PRO A 130 10.42 9.69 11.96
N ASP A 131 10.50 8.45 11.47
CA ASP A 131 11.54 8.01 10.52
C ASP A 131 11.29 8.46 9.08
N GLY A 132 10.09 8.98 8.77
CA GLY A 132 9.78 9.51 7.45
C GLY A 132 8.46 9.03 6.86
N LYS A 133 8.37 9.09 5.53
CA LYS A 133 7.15 8.74 4.79
C LYS A 133 6.95 7.23 4.71
N THR A 134 5.71 6.82 4.84
CA THR A 134 5.27 5.45 4.63
C THR A 134 4.28 5.43 3.45
N GLU A 135 4.50 4.52 2.54
CA GLU A 135 3.56 4.24 1.45
C GLU A 135 2.75 2.99 1.79
N LEU A 136 1.45 3.03 1.55
CA LEU A 136 0.57 1.92 1.81
C LEU A 136 -0.05 1.38 0.51
N LYS A 137 0.00 0.08 0.33
CA LYS A 137 -0.57 -0.58 -0.83
C LYS A 137 -1.43 -1.77 -0.42
N LYS A 138 -2.56 -1.93 -1.10
CA LYS A 138 -3.33 -3.17 -1.04
C LYS A 138 -2.61 -4.27 -1.83
N SER A 139 -2.69 -5.51 -1.39
CA SER A 139 -2.25 -6.67 -2.15
C SER A 139 -2.90 -6.68 -3.55
N GLY A 140 -2.10 -6.86 -4.59
CA GLY A 140 -2.50 -6.72 -5.99
C GLY A 140 -2.44 -5.30 -6.55
N ALA A 141 -2.04 -4.31 -5.75
CA ALA A 141 -1.88 -2.93 -6.22
C ALA A 141 -0.65 -2.77 -7.12
N SER A 142 -0.66 -1.68 -7.89
CA SER A 142 0.43 -1.34 -8.79
C SER A 142 1.46 -0.45 -8.10
N LEU A 143 2.71 -0.81 -8.24
CA LEU A 143 3.84 0.09 -8.06
C LEU A 143 3.99 0.89 -9.34
N LYS A 144 4.10 2.21 -9.26
CA LYS A 144 4.28 3.10 -10.42
C LYS A 144 5.76 3.35 -10.63
N PRO A 145 6.38 2.61 -11.53
CA PRO A 145 7.82 2.68 -11.69
C PRO A 145 8.28 3.72 -12.70
N ILE A 146 7.40 4.47 -13.33
CA ILE A 146 7.76 5.36 -14.44
C ILE A 146 8.59 6.53 -13.94
N LYS A 147 9.79 6.69 -14.51
CA LYS A 147 10.68 7.81 -14.25
C LYS A 147 9.99 9.12 -14.66
N LYS A 148 10.12 10.14 -13.80
CA LYS A 148 9.75 11.52 -14.13
C LYS A 148 10.51 11.94 -15.41
N GLY A 149 9.80 12.17 -16.50
CA GLY A 149 10.39 12.59 -17.78
C GLY A 149 10.29 11.59 -18.95
N VAL A 150 9.87 10.35 -18.71
CA VAL A 150 9.45 9.48 -19.83
C VAL A 150 8.05 9.93 -20.24
N THR A 151 7.94 10.47 -21.45
CA THR A 151 6.62 10.85 -21.96
C THR A 151 5.86 9.58 -22.30
N ARG A 152 4.57 9.66 -22.05
CA ARG A 152 3.63 8.58 -22.31
C ARG A 152 3.58 8.19 -23.77
N GLU A 153 3.69 9.18 -24.64
CA GLU A 153 3.73 9.05 -26.09
C GLU A 153 4.98 8.29 -26.54
N GLY A 154 6.15 8.64 -26.01
CA GLY A 154 7.41 7.95 -26.33
C GLY A 154 7.39 6.47 -25.95
N LEU A 155 6.80 6.11 -24.80
CA LEU A 155 6.65 4.71 -24.42
C LEU A 155 5.70 3.95 -25.36
N VAL A 156 4.61 4.57 -25.79
CA VAL A 156 3.65 3.97 -26.74
C VAL A 156 4.33 3.72 -28.09
N ASP A 157 5.12 4.67 -28.59
CA ASP A 157 5.80 4.53 -29.86
C ASP A 157 6.80 3.36 -29.85
N VAL A 158 7.60 3.27 -28.78
CA VAL A 158 8.54 2.17 -28.60
C VAL A 158 7.82 0.83 -28.50
N LEU A 159 6.74 0.74 -27.73
CA LEU A 159 5.95 -0.49 -27.62
C LEU A 159 5.27 -0.87 -28.93
N ASN A 160 4.78 0.10 -29.70
CA ASN A 160 4.20 -0.16 -31.03
C ASN A 160 5.23 -0.68 -32.02
N ASP A 161 6.40 -0.08 -32.07
CA ASP A 161 7.47 -0.51 -33.00
C ASP A 161 8.00 -1.89 -32.67
N LYS A 162 8.19 -2.20 -31.40
CA LYS A 162 8.82 -3.46 -30.97
C LYS A 162 7.85 -4.62 -30.90
N TYR A 163 6.64 -4.39 -30.40
CA TYR A 163 5.68 -5.47 -30.11
C TYR A 163 4.42 -5.47 -30.98
N PHE A 164 4.07 -4.35 -31.61
CA PHE A 164 2.83 -4.16 -32.34
C PHE A 164 3.04 -3.64 -33.76
N LYS A 165 4.04 -4.19 -34.47
CA LYS A 165 4.36 -3.80 -35.85
C LYS A 165 3.10 -3.64 -36.70
N GLY A 166 2.89 -2.45 -37.25
CA GLY A 166 1.78 -2.14 -38.15
C GLY A 166 0.56 -1.48 -37.55
N THR A 167 0.55 -1.16 -36.24
CA THR A 167 -0.47 -0.32 -35.64
C THR A 167 -0.14 1.17 -35.87
N ALA A 168 -1.19 1.99 -36.02
CA ALA A 168 -1.00 3.44 -36.17
C ALA A 168 -0.29 4.02 -34.94
N PRO A 169 0.61 5.01 -35.10
CA PRO A 169 1.26 5.69 -34.00
C PRO A 169 0.25 6.16 -32.94
N GLY A 170 0.54 5.89 -31.70
CA GLY A 170 -0.34 6.23 -30.56
C GLY A 170 -1.54 5.30 -30.37
N TYR A 171 -1.68 4.26 -31.19
CA TYR A 171 -2.77 3.28 -31.04
C TYR A 171 -2.23 1.87 -30.79
N VAL A 172 -2.58 1.29 -29.64
CA VAL A 172 -2.33 -0.11 -29.30
C VAL A 172 -3.65 -0.86 -29.36
N ASP A 173 -3.79 -1.84 -30.26
CA ASP A 173 -4.99 -2.67 -30.30
C ASP A 173 -5.16 -3.43 -29.00
N LYS A 174 -6.29 -3.21 -28.34
CA LYS A 174 -6.57 -3.75 -27.01
C LYS A 174 -6.56 -5.28 -26.97
N LYS A 175 -7.00 -5.94 -28.04
CA LYS A 175 -7.06 -7.40 -28.09
C LYS A 175 -5.69 -7.98 -28.35
N LEU A 176 -4.93 -7.39 -29.28
CA LEU A 176 -3.56 -7.80 -29.57
C LEU A 176 -2.66 -7.58 -28.36
N PHE A 177 -2.75 -6.42 -27.74
CA PHE A 177 -2.02 -6.08 -26.52
C PHE A 177 -2.31 -7.07 -25.39
N LYS A 178 -3.59 -7.31 -25.09
CA LYS A 178 -3.99 -8.27 -24.05
C LYS A 178 -3.48 -9.68 -24.38
N LYS A 179 -3.67 -10.14 -25.62
CA LYS A 179 -3.21 -11.46 -26.04
C LYS A 179 -1.69 -11.59 -25.90
N HIS A 180 -0.95 -10.57 -26.27
CA HIS A 180 0.51 -10.57 -26.14
C HIS A 180 0.94 -10.65 -24.68
N ILE A 181 0.41 -9.80 -23.81
CA ILE A 181 0.74 -9.78 -22.37
C ILE A 181 0.29 -11.06 -21.66
N ASP A 182 -0.90 -11.58 -21.96
CA ASP A 182 -1.42 -12.81 -21.34
C ASP A 182 -0.65 -14.05 -21.82
N THR A 183 0.01 -14.00 -22.98
CA THR A 183 0.77 -15.12 -23.58
C THR A 183 2.28 -15.00 -23.43
N VAL A 184 2.79 -13.87 -22.98
CA VAL A 184 4.24 -13.70 -22.76
C VAL A 184 4.65 -14.53 -21.56
N THR A 185 5.29 -15.65 -21.84
CA THR A 185 5.94 -16.52 -20.87
C THR A 185 7.46 -16.41 -20.91
N ASP A 186 8.00 -15.72 -21.92
CA ASP A 186 9.45 -15.52 -22.09
C ASP A 186 9.93 -14.36 -21.22
N PRO A 187 10.77 -14.63 -20.20
CA PRO A 187 11.34 -13.59 -19.35
C PRO A 187 12.17 -12.55 -20.10
N LYS A 188 12.73 -12.89 -21.26
CA LYS A 188 13.48 -11.94 -22.10
C LYS A 188 12.62 -10.76 -22.54
N VAL A 189 11.36 -11.01 -22.87
CA VAL A 189 10.40 -9.96 -23.25
C VAL A 189 10.18 -8.98 -22.09
N TYR A 190 10.20 -9.46 -20.86
CA TYR A 190 10.13 -8.61 -19.68
C TYR A 190 11.41 -7.79 -19.46
N GLY A 191 12.59 -8.38 -19.72
CA GLY A 191 13.87 -7.66 -19.69
C GLY A 191 13.86 -6.51 -20.70
N ASP A 192 13.52 -6.78 -21.94
CA ASP A 192 13.36 -5.77 -22.99
C ASP A 192 12.36 -4.68 -22.61
N TYR A 193 11.26 -5.06 -21.95
CA TYR A 193 10.26 -4.14 -21.45
C TYR A 193 10.77 -3.21 -20.34
N PHE A 194 11.55 -3.72 -19.39
CA PHE A 194 12.16 -2.90 -18.36
C PHE A 194 13.20 -1.94 -18.91
N GLU A 195 13.98 -2.36 -19.89
CA GLU A 195 14.92 -1.48 -20.60
C GLU A 195 14.22 -0.26 -21.21
N GLU A 196 13.04 -0.47 -21.78
CA GLU A 196 12.25 0.60 -22.39
C GLU A 196 11.58 1.51 -21.36
N LEU A 197 11.06 0.94 -20.27
CA LEU A 197 10.41 1.70 -19.20
C LEU A 197 11.39 2.57 -18.41
N TYR A 198 12.65 2.16 -18.31
CA TYR A 198 13.63 2.76 -17.42
C TYR A 198 14.95 3.10 -18.12
N PRO A 199 14.92 3.70 -19.31
CA PRO A 199 16.15 4.14 -19.95
C PRO A 199 16.85 5.13 -19.02
N SER A 200 18.11 4.94 -18.69
CA SER A 200 18.87 5.78 -17.75
C SER A 200 18.41 5.72 -16.29
N CYS A 201 18.04 4.56 -15.80
CA CYS A 201 17.75 4.33 -14.40
C CYS A 201 19.04 4.34 -13.57
N ASP A 202 19.01 5.01 -12.41
CA ASP A 202 20.17 5.01 -11.48
C ASP A 202 20.28 3.67 -10.69
N THR A 203 19.42 2.71 -11.00
CA THR A 203 19.42 1.34 -10.47
C THR A 203 19.94 0.35 -11.50
N ILE A 204 21.01 0.72 -12.24
CA ILE A 204 21.59 -0.09 -13.32
C ILE A 204 21.94 -1.50 -12.83
N GLU A 205 22.57 -1.63 -11.68
CA GLU A 205 22.94 -2.94 -11.09
C GLU A 205 21.72 -3.86 -10.88
N LEU A 206 20.61 -3.31 -10.40
CA LEU A 206 19.37 -4.07 -10.24
C LEU A 206 18.72 -4.41 -11.57
N PHE A 207 18.85 -3.51 -12.56
CA PHE A 207 18.37 -3.75 -13.91
C PHE A 207 19.16 -4.87 -14.59
N GLU A 208 20.48 -4.87 -14.45
CA GLU A 208 21.34 -5.95 -14.93
C GLU A 208 21.00 -7.28 -14.25
N SER A 209 20.66 -7.26 -12.96
CA SER A 209 20.15 -8.44 -12.25
C SER A 209 18.86 -8.98 -12.87
N VAL A 210 17.94 -8.10 -13.28
CA VAL A 210 16.71 -8.52 -14.00
C VAL A 210 17.07 -9.22 -15.32
N LEU A 211 17.99 -8.67 -16.09
CA LEU A 211 18.41 -9.24 -17.36
C LEU A 211 19.15 -10.58 -17.21
N THR A 212 19.97 -10.74 -16.17
CA THR A 212 20.72 -11.98 -15.92
C THR A 212 19.84 -13.10 -15.40
N CYS A 213 18.80 -12.77 -14.64
CA CYS A 213 17.89 -13.75 -14.01
C CYS A 213 16.75 -14.23 -14.91
N TYR A 214 16.63 -13.75 -16.16
CA TYR A 214 15.44 -14.01 -16.98
C TYR A 214 15.17 -15.48 -17.29
N LYS A 215 16.16 -16.36 -17.15
CA LYS A 215 16.00 -17.82 -17.36
C LYS A 215 15.47 -18.57 -16.13
N ASP A 216 15.53 -17.96 -14.95
CA ASP A 216 15.04 -18.52 -13.70
C ASP A 216 13.81 -17.72 -13.21
N PRO A 217 12.60 -18.29 -13.23
CA PRO A 217 11.38 -17.57 -12.87
C PRO A 217 11.38 -17.05 -11.41
N VAL A 218 12.05 -17.73 -10.48
CA VAL A 218 12.12 -17.31 -9.08
C VAL A 218 13.03 -16.11 -8.93
N LEU A 219 14.28 -16.25 -9.38
CA LEU A 219 15.25 -15.16 -9.36
C LEU A 219 14.79 -13.95 -10.15
N PHE A 220 14.11 -14.18 -11.28
CA PHE A 220 13.54 -13.09 -12.09
C PHE A 220 12.45 -12.34 -11.31
N ASN A 221 11.54 -13.04 -10.62
CA ASN A 221 10.49 -12.39 -9.81
C ASN A 221 11.09 -11.52 -8.71
N GLU A 222 12.12 -11.98 -8.03
CA GLU A 222 12.85 -11.23 -6.99
C GLU A 222 13.55 -10.01 -7.58
N ALA A 223 14.30 -10.18 -8.68
CA ALA A 223 15.00 -9.09 -9.34
C ALA A 223 14.02 -7.99 -9.82
N VAL A 224 12.90 -8.38 -10.41
CA VAL A 224 11.81 -7.46 -10.79
C VAL A 224 11.27 -6.72 -9.58
N GLY A 225 11.07 -7.43 -8.49
CA GLY A 225 10.57 -6.85 -7.23
C GLY A 225 11.52 -5.81 -6.65
N LYS A 226 12.79 -6.17 -6.48
CA LYS A 226 13.84 -5.29 -5.99
C LYS A 226 13.98 -4.04 -6.86
N PHE A 227 14.02 -4.23 -8.17
CA PHE A 227 14.08 -3.13 -9.13
C PHE A 227 12.88 -2.18 -9.03
N ALA A 228 11.65 -2.71 -9.07
CA ALA A 228 10.44 -1.91 -9.02
C ALA A 228 10.30 -1.15 -7.70
N LEU A 229 10.59 -1.79 -6.57
CA LEU A 229 10.52 -1.16 -5.24
C LEU A 229 11.59 -0.08 -5.07
N SER A 230 12.84 -0.34 -5.46
CA SER A 230 13.94 0.63 -5.38
C SER A 230 13.64 1.88 -6.22
N ASN A 231 13.17 1.68 -7.45
CA ASN A 231 12.81 2.80 -8.30
C ASN A 231 11.60 3.58 -7.75
N TYR A 232 10.62 2.88 -7.20
CA TYR A 232 9.45 3.50 -6.58
C TYR A 232 9.84 4.30 -5.34
N GLN A 233 10.71 3.75 -4.48
CA GLN A 233 11.28 4.45 -3.33
C GLN A 233 12.00 5.73 -3.76
N ARG A 234 12.82 5.66 -4.78
CA ARG A 234 13.59 6.80 -5.28
C ARG A 234 12.71 7.91 -5.85
N VAL A 235 11.64 7.55 -6.59
CA VAL A 235 10.75 8.53 -7.22
C VAL A 235 9.84 9.22 -6.21
N ASP A 236 9.24 8.45 -5.29
CA ASP A 236 8.25 8.95 -4.34
C ASP A 236 8.82 9.28 -2.95
N GLY A 237 10.06 8.84 -2.68
CA GLY A 237 10.82 9.21 -1.47
C GLY A 237 10.23 8.65 -0.18
N TRP A 238 9.67 7.41 -0.22
CA TRP A 238 9.21 6.75 1.00
C TRP A 238 10.36 6.04 1.74
N ASN A 239 10.24 5.94 3.05
CA ASN A 239 11.19 5.23 3.90
C ASN A 239 10.87 3.75 4.04
N ASN A 240 9.60 3.43 3.96
CA ASN A 240 9.09 2.06 3.95
C ASN A 240 7.77 1.96 3.21
N ILE A 241 7.48 0.78 2.67
CA ILE A 241 6.22 0.45 2.04
C ILE A 241 5.53 -0.65 2.83
N ILE A 242 4.24 -0.46 3.10
CA ILE A 242 3.38 -1.43 3.75
C ILE A 242 2.41 -1.99 2.72
N ILE A 243 2.38 -3.32 2.57
CA ILE A 243 1.43 -4.02 1.70
C ILE A 243 0.46 -4.79 2.59
N ILE A 244 -0.85 -4.58 2.39
CA ILE A 244 -1.89 -5.17 3.22
C ILE A 244 -2.87 -6.01 2.39
N ASP A 245 -3.21 -7.17 2.91
CA ASP A 245 -4.31 -8.01 2.43
C ASP A 245 -5.28 -8.29 3.57
N THR A 246 -6.35 -7.51 3.67
CA THR A 246 -7.41 -7.69 4.68
C THR A 246 -8.55 -8.57 4.17
N GLU A 247 -8.64 -8.82 2.86
CA GLU A 247 -9.78 -9.53 2.27
C GLU A 247 -9.60 -11.05 2.26
N LYS A 248 -8.35 -11.51 2.09
CA LYS A 248 -8.09 -12.95 1.88
C LYS A 248 -7.18 -13.55 2.93
N LYS A 249 -6.14 -12.84 3.32
CA LYS A 249 -5.06 -13.40 4.15
C LYS A 249 -4.91 -12.73 5.51
N ASN A 250 -5.49 -11.56 5.67
CA ASN A 250 -5.36 -10.75 6.89
C ASN A 250 -3.89 -10.49 7.29
N VAL A 251 -3.04 -10.23 6.29
CA VAL A 251 -1.58 -10.12 6.42
C VAL A 251 -1.12 -8.72 6.08
N VAL A 252 -0.14 -8.26 6.83
CA VAL A 252 0.63 -7.03 6.60
C VAL A 252 2.07 -7.40 6.32
N VAL A 253 2.62 -6.85 5.24
CA VAL A 253 4.04 -6.94 4.90
C VAL A 253 4.62 -5.53 4.95
N ASN A 254 5.68 -5.33 5.72
CA ASN A 254 6.47 -4.11 5.73
C ASN A 254 7.79 -4.33 4.99
N ILE A 255 8.12 -3.43 4.08
CA ILE A 255 9.36 -3.41 3.33
C ILE A 255 10.11 -2.13 3.71
N LYS A 256 11.19 -2.30 4.44
CA LYS A 256 12.17 -1.26 4.78
C LYS A 256 13.42 -1.36 3.92
N ASP A 257 13.92 -2.59 3.78
CA ASP A 257 15.06 -2.94 2.96
C ASP A 257 14.62 -3.75 1.74
N VAL A 258 14.75 -3.16 0.57
CA VAL A 258 14.36 -3.77 -0.70
C VAL A 258 15.28 -4.92 -1.14
N ASN A 259 16.48 -5.03 -0.56
CA ASN A 259 17.41 -6.11 -0.88
C ASN A 259 17.04 -7.42 -0.19
N ASN A 260 16.27 -7.38 0.89
CA ASN A 260 15.90 -8.51 1.73
C ASN A 260 14.38 -8.78 1.69
N ILE A 261 13.82 -9.02 0.50
CA ILE A 261 12.36 -9.24 0.31
C ILE A 261 11.98 -10.70 0.08
N ASP A 262 12.93 -11.59 -0.03
CA ASP A 262 12.75 -12.96 -0.53
C ASP A 262 11.83 -13.79 0.37
N GLU A 263 11.94 -13.62 1.70
CA GLU A 263 11.12 -14.32 2.70
C GLU A 263 9.75 -13.67 2.98
N LEU A 264 9.46 -12.53 2.35
CA LEU A 264 8.22 -11.81 2.62
C LEU A 264 6.98 -12.41 1.92
N GLY A 265 7.18 -13.43 1.08
CA GLY A 265 6.10 -14.07 0.34
C GLY A 265 5.38 -13.09 -0.58
N LEU A 266 6.14 -12.37 -1.38
CA LEU A 266 5.63 -11.41 -2.36
C LEU A 266 5.81 -11.96 -3.78
N LYS A 267 4.80 -11.71 -4.61
CA LYS A 267 4.87 -11.97 -6.05
C LYS A 267 4.78 -10.65 -6.80
N PHE A 268 5.71 -10.43 -7.70
CA PHE A 268 5.74 -9.28 -8.57
C PHE A 268 5.33 -9.67 -9.98
N THR A 269 4.42 -8.92 -10.57
CA THR A 269 3.90 -9.23 -11.91
C THR A 269 3.91 -7.97 -12.75
N PRO A 270 4.80 -7.89 -13.76
CA PRO A 270 4.77 -6.80 -14.72
C PRO A 270 3.44 -6.76 -15.47
N LYS A 271 2.89 -5.57 -15.66
CA LYS A 271 1.64 -5.37 -16.39
C LYS A 271 1.65 -4.07 -17.16
N PHE A 272 0.89 -4.07 -18.25
CA PHE A 272 0.55 -2.87 -18.97
C PHE A 272 -0.91 -2.49 -18.73
N LYS A 273 -1.19 -1.23 -18.47
CA LYS A 273 -2.54 -0.73 -18.27
C LYS A 273 -2.91 0.26 -19.35
N ARG A 274 -4.00 0.00 -20.04
CA ARG A 274 -4.62 0.95 -20.96
C ARG A 274 -5.54 1.91 -20.20
N LYS A 275 -5.51 3.19 -20.49
CA LYS A 275 -6.57 4.11 -20.05
C LYS A 275 -7.88 3.79 -20.77
N LYS A 276 -8.99 3.89 -20.03
CA LYS A 276 -10.32 3.46 -20.47
C LYS A 276 -10.87 4.20 -21.67
N ASP A 277 -10.47 5.44 -21.94
CA ASP A 277 -11.33 6.36 -22.64
C ASP A 277 -10.76 6.94 -23.92
N THR A 278 -9.99 6.24 -24.61
CA THR A 278 -9.48 6.71 -25.90
C THR A 278 -8.01 6.42 -26.05
N GLN A 279 -7.52 6.51 -27.15
CA GLN A 279 -6.12 6.58 -27.51
C GLN A 279 -5.16 5.74 -26.66
N ALA A 280 -4.64 4.78 -27.26
CA ALA A 280 -3.67 3.83 -26.85
C ALA A 280 -2.53 4.38 -26.02
N VAL A 281 -2.69 4.42 -24.74
CA VAL A 281 -1.60 4.70 -23.85
C VAL A 281 -1.40 3.52 -22.93
N ALA A 282 -0.30 2.83 -23.10
CA ALA A 282 0.14 1.78 -22.21
C ALA A 282 0.91 2.41 -21.04
N ASP A 283 0.38 2.32 -19.85
CA ASP A 283 1.17 2.54 -18.62
C ASP A 283 1.76 1.20 -18.23
N GLY A 284 3.07 1.09 -18.21
CA GLY A 284 3.75 -0.04 -17.60
C GLY A 284 3.75 0.10 -16.08
N TYR A 285 3.54 -1.00 -15.37
CA TYR A 285 3.64 -1.07 -13.93
C TYR A 285 3.89 -2.50 -13.45
N VAL A 286 4.33 -2.62 -12.22
CA VAL A 286 4.51 -3.91 -11.56
C VAL A 286 3.46 -4.03 -10.48
N ASN A 287 2.65 -5.09 -10.51
CA ASN A 287 1.77 -5.41 -9.42
C ASN A 287 2.53 -6.18 -8.36
N VAL A 288 2.29 -5.84 -7.11
CA VAL A 288 2.79 -6.57 -5.94
C VAL A 288 1.63 -7.29 -5.27
N THR A 289 1.77 -8.59 -5.03
CA THR A 289 0.74 -9.44 -4.41
C THR A 289 1.36 -10.25 -3.28
N ILE A 290 0.69 -10.33 -2.15
CA ILE A 290 1.04 -11.24 -1.05
C ILE A 290 0.61 -12.66 -1.46
N ILE A 291 1.54 -13.62 -1.47
CA ILE A 291 1.29 -15.04 -1.81
C ILE A 291 1.19 -15.92 -0.56
#